data_8ab7f4580a6a0fc3bd8d94ceba481e6e
#
_entry.id   8ab7f4580a6a0fc3bd8d94ceba481e6e
#
_cell.length_a   1.000
_cell.length_b   1.000
_cell.length_c   1.000
_cell.angle_alpha   90.00
_cell.angle_beta   90.00
_cell.angle_gamma   90.00
#
_symmetry.space_group_name_H-M   'P 1'
#
loop_
_entity.id
_entity.type
_entity.pdbx_description
1 polymer ?
#
loop_
_entity_poly.entity_id
_entity_poly.type
_entity_poly.pdbx_seq_one_letter_code
_entity_poly.pdbx_strand_id
1 'polypeptide(L)'
;MKLPSVMAHNFSEVPNVSLPRSTFNRSHGYKTAFDAGYIIPVYADEVLPGDTKNLKMSAFARLATPIHPIMDNMYVDVHFFFVPNRLLWDNWEKLNGEQDNPGDSIDYLVPQVTTPVGS
;
A
#
# COMPACT_ATOMS: atom_id res chain seq x y z
N MET A 1 -17.57 -49.36 3.68
CA MET A 1 -17.68 -48.04 3.09
C MET A 1 -16.32 -47.64 2.53
N LYS A 2 -16.16 -47.55 1.21
CA LYS A 2 -14.89 -47.07 0.61
C LYS A 2 -14.91 -45.56 0.64
N LEU A 3 -14.01 -44.95 1.40
CA LEU A 3 -13.82 -43.49 1.32
C LEU A 3 -13.14 -43.16 -0.02
N PRO A 4 -13.60 -42.10 -0.69
CA PRO A 4 -12.92 -41.66 -1.92
C PRO A 4 -11.49 -41.25 -1.61
N SER A 5 -10.56 -41.66 -2.46
CA SER A 5 -9.17 -41.27 -2.31
C SER A 5 -8.99 -39.81 -2.68
N VAL A 6 -8.46 -39.01 -1.76
CA VAL A 6 -8.07 -37.63 -2.01
C VAL A 6 -6.80 -37.50 -2.85
N MET A 7 -6.10 -38.63 -3.08
CA MET A 7 -4.90 -38.72 -3.92
C MET A 7 -5.19 -38.96 -5.39
N ALA A 8 -6.45 -39.25 -5.78
CA ALA A 8 -6.84 -39.43 -7.16
C ALA A 8 -6.93 -38.05 -7.82
N HIS A 9 -5.98 -37.77 -8.71
CA HIS A 9 -5.97 -36.53 -9.49
C HIS A 9 -6.21 -36.85 -10.96
N ASN A 10 -7.13 -36.13 -11.59
CA ASN A 10 -7.36 -36.18 -13.03
C ASN A 10 -6.68 -34.98 -13.70
N PHE A 11 -5.58 -35.21 -14.39
CA PHE A 11 -4.80 -34.17 -15.06
C PHE A 11 -5.50 -33.50 -16.24
N SER A 12 -6.63 -34.04 -16.68
CA SER A 12 -7.47 -33.42 -17.72
C SER A 12 -8.42 -32.36 -17.16
N GLU A 13 -8.55 -32.25 -15.84
CA GLU A 13 -9.41 -31.29 -15.16
C GLU A 13 -8.57 -30.31 -14.34
N VAL A 14 -8.84 -29.03 -14.53
CA VAL A 14 -8.29 -27.99 -13.65
C VAL A 14 -9.14 -27.94 -12.38
N PRO A 15 -8.55 -28.15 -11.20
CA PRO A 15 -9.29 -28.07 -9.95
C PRO A 15 -9.88 -26.66 -9.76
N ASN A 16 -11.18 -26.60 -9.55
CA ASN A 16 -11.86 -25.35 -9.26
C ASN A 16 -11.78 -25.06 -7.76
N VAL A 17 -10.98 -24.08 -7.40
CA VAL A 17 -10.84 -23.65 -6.02
C VAL A 17 -11.64 -22.37 -5.79
N SER A 18 -12.66 -22.45 -4.92
CA SER A 18 -13.39 -21.27 -4.49
C SER A 18 -12.66 -20.65 -3.30
N LEU A 19 -12.04 -19.49 -3.51
CA LEU A 19 -11.37 -18.72 -2.47
C LEU A 19 -12.31 -17.60 -2.00
N PRO A 20 -12.80 -17.66 -0.76
CA PRO A 20 -13.60 -16.58 -0.20
C PRO A 20 -12.74 -15.33 0.05
N ARG A 21 -13.36 -14.16 -0.04
CA ARG A 21 -12.72 -12.89 0.31
C ARG A 21 -12.88 -12.61 1.79
N SER A 22 -11.81 -12.19 2.43
CA SER A 22 -11.82 -11.70 3.81
C SER A 22 -11.88 -10.18 3.84
N THR A 23 -12.51 -9.65 4.87
CA THR A 23 -12.59 -8.20 5.09
C THR A 23 -11.83 -7.85 6.36
N PHE A 24 -10.94 -6.87 6.26
CA PHE A 24 -10.14 -6.37 7.36
C PHE A 24 -10.48 -4.91 7.66
N ASN A 25 -10.67 -4.62 8.92
CA ASN A 25 -10.79 -3.24 9.38
C ASN A 25 -9.37 -2.70 9.67
N ARG A 26 -8.93 -1.73 8.89
CA ARG A 26 -7.64 -1.06 9.02
C ARG A 26 -7.76 0.39 9.51
N SER A 27 -8.85 0.70 10.18
CA SER A 27 -9.07 2.03 10.75
C SER A 27 -8.03 2.35 11.80
N HIS A 28 -7.46 3.53 11.71
CA HIS A 28 -6.48 4.04 12.66
C HIS A 28 -6.54 5.56 12.73
N GLY A 29 -5.97 6.12 13.76
CA GLY A 29 -5.80 7.56 13.92
C GLY A 29 -4.36 7.99 13.64
N TYR A 30 -4.20 9.18 13.11
CA TYR A 30 -2.91 9.82 12.91
C TYR A 30 -2.94 11.24 13.46
N LYS A 31 -1.91 11.62 14.19
CA LYS A 31 -1.77 12.95 14.78
C LYS A 31 -0.40 13.51 14.43
N THR A 32 -0.39 14.69 13.86
CA THR A 32 0.85 15.37 13.47
C THR A 32 0.70 16.88 13.58
N ALA A 33 1.81 17.57 13.44
CA ALA A 33 1.87 19.02 13.27
C ALA A 33 2.80 19.32 12.08
N PHE A 34 2.49 20.35 11.34
CA PHE A 34 3.28 20.76 10.18
C PHE A 34 3.08 22.25 9.89
N ASP A 35 4.03 22.81 9.17
CA ASP A 35 3.96 24.19 8.73
C ASP A 35 3.17 24.33 7.42
N ALA A 36 2.61 25.52 7.19
CA ALA A 36 1.92 25.81 5.95
C ALA A 36 2.86 25.75 4.74
N GLY A 37 2.32 25.34 3.60
CA GLY A 37 3.07 25.27 2.34
C GLY A 37 3.82 23.95 2.11
N TYR A 38 3.72 22.98 3.01
CA TYR A 38 4.32 21.67 2.86
C TYR A 38 3.29 20.58 2.53
N ILE A 39 3.72 19.61 1.73
CA ILE A 39 2.98 18.37 1.49
C ILE A 39 3.46 17.35 2.51
N ILE A 40 2.56 16.89 3.35
CA ILE A 40 2.88 15.96 4.44
C ILE A 40 2.17 14.64 4.21
N PRO A 41 2.89 13.50 4.24
CA PRO A 41 2.27 12.18 4.15
C PRO A 41 1.53 11.90 5.47
N VAL A 42 0.23 11.65 5.37
CA VAL A 42 -0.63 11.36 6.53
C VAL A 42 -1.12 9.91 6.57
N TYR A 43 -1.04 9.24 5.45
CA TYR A 43 -1.47 7.85 5.29
C TYR A 43 -0.62 7.15 4.24
N ALA A 44 -0.17 5.96 4.54
CA ALA A 44 0.43 5.06 3.57
C ALA A 44 -0.03 3.64 3.87
N ASP A 45 -0.44 2.93 2.85
CA ASP A 45 -0.88 1.54 2.98
C ASP A 45 -0.54 0.76 1.72
N GLU A 46 -0.31 -0.52 1.88
CA GLU A 46 -0.04 -1.44 0.80
C GLU A 46 -1.34 -1.95 0.19
N VAL A 47 -1.35 -2.05 -1.13
CA VAL A 47 -2.47 -2.61 -1.90
C VAL A 47 -1.95 -3.76 -2.74
N LEU A 48 -2.49 -4.94 -2.50
CA LEU A 48 -2.17 -6.14 -3.27
C LEU A 48 -3.08 -6.26 -4.50
N PRO A 49 -2.64 -6.96 -5.56
CA PRO A 49 -3.50 -7.26 -6.69
C PRO A 49 -4.81 -7.94 -6.26
N GLY A 50 -5.93 -7.47 -6.78
CA GLY A 50 -7.25 -7.99 -6.43
C GLY A 50 -7.87 -7.43 -5.15
N ASP A 51 -7.18 -6.58 -4.40
CA ASP A 51 -7.73 -5.91 -3.23
C ASP A 51 -8.76 -4.83 -3.62
N THR A 52 -9.76 -4.72 -2.78
CA THR A 52 -10.71 -3.59 -2.82
C THR A 52 -10.62 -2.83 -1.52
N LYS A 53 -10.33 -1.54 -1.60
CA LYS A 53 -10.24 -0.67 -0.42
C LYS A 53 -11.32 0.40 -0.46
N ASN A 54 -12.02 0.51 0.66
CA ASN A 54 -12.97 1.59 0.91
C ASN A 54 -12.34 2.54 1.93
N LEU A 55 -12.01 3.75 1.49
CA LEU A 55 -11.36 4.74 2.32
C LEU A 55 -12.36 5.83 2.72
N LYS A 56 -12.46 6.07 4.02
CA LYS A 56 -13.19 7.19 4.59
C LYS A 56 -12.27 7.92 5.56
N MET A 57 -12.10 9.20 5.35
CA MET A 57 -11.27 10.05 6.20
C MET A 57 -12.12 11.10 6.91
N SER A 58 -11.79 11.35 8.17
CA SER A 58 -12.27 12.51 8.91
C SER A 58 -11.05 13.25 9.45
N ALA A 59 -10.95 14.52 9.15
CA ALA A 59 -9.83 15.34 9.57
C ALA A 59 -10.31 16.49 10.47
N PHE A 60 -9.53 16.78 11.49
CA PHE A 60 -9.65 17.97 12.30
C PHE A 60 -8.30 18.69 12.32
N ALA A 61 -8.30 19.94 11.94
CA ALA A 61 -7.11 20.77 11.93
C ALA A 61 -7.36 22.06 12.72
N ARG A 62 -6.34 22.52 13.42
CA ARG A 62 -6.36 23.83 14.05
C ARG A 62 -5.01 24.50 13.91
N LEU A 63 -5.03 25.81 13.81
CA LEU A 63 -3.83 26.61 13.80
C LEU A 63 -3.27 26.72 15.23
N ALA A 64 -1.94 26.71 15.36
CA ALA A 64 -1.29 27.20 16.57
C ALA A 64 -1.57 28.71 16.72
N THR A 65 -1.62 29.20 17.94
CA THR A 65 -1.90 30.62 18.20
C THR A 65 -0.87 31.51 17.51
N PRO A 66 -1.24 32.29 16.49
CA PRO A 66 -0.31 33.17 15.81
C PRO A 66 -0.02 34.43 16.63
N ILE A 67 1.14 35.05 16.40
CA ILE A 67 1.52 36.33 17.02
C ILE A 67 0.57 37.44 16.59
N HIS A 68 0.17 37.43 15.30
CA HIS A 68 -0.81 38.34 14.74
C HIS A 68 -2.05 37.56 14.30
N PRO A 69 -3.26 38.08 14.53
CA PRO A 69 -4.48 37.41 14.11
C PRO A 69 -4.54 37.28 12.58
N ILE A 70 -4.94 36.09 12.14
CA ILE A 70 -5.20 35.82 10.72
C ILE A 70 -6.65 36.18 10.44
N MET A 71 -6.86 37.10 9.50
CA MET A 71 -8.17 37.64 9.12
C MET A 71 -8.69 37.03 7.84
N ASP A 72 -8.24 35.85 7.48
CA ASP A 72 -8.60 35.15 6.25
C ASP A 72 -8.90 33.68 6.51
N ASN A 73 -9.55 33.03 5.54
CA ASN A 73 -9.84 31.60 5.58
C ASN A 73 -8.57 30.79 5.35
N MET A 74 -8.51 29.64 5.99
CA MET A 74 -7.46 28.65 5.77
C MET A 74 -8.06 27.41 5.12
N TYR A 75 -7.29 26.81 4.23
CA TYR A 75 -7.68 25.63 3.47
C TYR A 75 -6.71 24.51 3.73
N VAL A 76 -7.25 23.29 3.76
CA VAL A 76 -6.48 22.05 3.81
C VAL A 76 -6.92 21.19 2.63
N ASP A 77 -6.01 20.94 1.72
CA ASP A 77 -6.25 20.09 0.58
C ASP A 77 -5.67 18.71 0.85
N VAL A 78 -6.45 17.68 0.60
CA VAL A 78 -6.02 16.30 0.79
C VAL A 78 -6.05 15.58 -0.55
N HIS A 79 -4.92 15.01 -0.90
CA HIS A 79 -4.74 14.29 -2.15
C HIS A 79 -4.48 12.81 -1.89
N PHE A 80 -5.08 11.95 -2.69
CA PHE A 80 -4.87 10.52 -2.67
C PHE A 80 -4.12 10.08 -3.92
N PHE A 81 -3.06 9.33 -3.72
CA PHE A 81 -2.22 8.81 -4.79
C PHE A 81 -2.17 7.30 -4.74
N PHE A 82 -2.25 6.68 -5.90
CA PHE A 82 -1.93 5.29 -6.09
C PHE A 82 -0.64 5.18 -6.89
N VAL A 83 0.33 4.47 -6.34
CA VAL A 83 1.66 4.35 -6.94
C VAL A 83 2.00 2.89 -7.15
N PRO A 84 1.97 2.38 -8.39
CA PRO A 84 2.39 1.01 -8.69
C PRO A 84 3.90 0.85 -8.54
N ASN A 85 4.35 -0.10 -7.72
CA ASN A 85 5.77 -0.33 -7.49
C ASN A 85 6.53 -0.75 -8.76
N ARG A 86 5.88 -1.48 -9.67
CA ARG A 86 6.47 -1.86 -10.96
C ARG A 86 6.87 -0.68 -11.84
N LEU A 87 6.25 0.49 -11.64
CA LEU A 87 6.59 1.72 -12.38
C LEU A 87 7.72 2.51 -11.72
N LEU A 88 8.03 2.23 -10.46
CA LEU A 88 9.10 2.89 -9.71
C LEU A 88 10.41 2.12 -9.75
N TRP A 89 10.33 0.81 -9.92
CA TRP A 89 11.49 -0.07 -9.86
C TRP A 89 11.37 -1.23 -10.84
N ASP A 90 12.26 -1.26 -11.82
CA ASP A 90 12.24 -2.24 -12.93
C ASP A 90 12.38 -3.69 -12.46
N ASN A 91 13.04 -3.92 -11.32
CA ASN A 91 13.25 -5.26 -10.78
C ASN A 91 12.12 -5.72 -9.84
N TRP A 92 11.04 -4.96 -9.72
CA TRP A 92 9.92 -5.32 -8.85
C TRP A 92 9.31 -6.68 -9.18
N GLU A 93 9.06 -6.93 -10.46
CA GLU A 93 8.47 -8.18 -10.93
C GLU A 93 9.45 -9.36 -10.74
N LYS A 94 10.74 -9.12 -10.98
CA LYS A 94 11.81 -10.13 -10.79
C LYS A 94 12.00 -10.49 -9.32
N LEU A 95 11.94 -9.52 -8.41
CA LEU A 95 11.93 -9.79 -6.97
C LEU A 95 10.74 -10.66 -6.55
N ASN A 96 9.60 -10.50 -7.20
CA ASN A 96 8.39 -11.30 -6.95
C ASN A 96 8.38 -12.65 -7.68
N GLY A 97 9.46 -13.02 -8.34
CA GLY A 97 9.68 -14.35 -8.91
C GLY A 97 9.51 -14.45 -10.42
N GLU A 98 9.38 -13.33 -11.13
CA GLU A 98 9.41 -13.35 -12.59
C GLU A 98 10.80 -13.73 -13.09
N GLN A 99 10.88 -14.68 -14.01
CA GLN A 99 12.10 -15.14 -14.64
C GLN A 99 11.91 -15.25 -16.14
N ASP A 100 12.80 -14.66 -16.92
CA ASP A 100 12.84 -14.84 -18.38
C ASP A 100 13.44 -16.20 -18.74
N ASN A 101 14.43 -16.66 -17.96
CA ASN A 101 15.08 -17.95 -18.09
C ASN A 101 15.09 -18.70 -16.75
N PRO A 102 15.08 -20.05 -16.78
CA PRO A 102 15.03 -20.85 -15.53
C PRO A 102 16.20 -20.62 -14.56
N GLY A 103 17.30 -20.07 -15.02
CA GLY A 103 18.48 -19.79 -14.20
C GLY A 103 18.63 -18.36 -13.73
N ASP A 104 17.68 -17.50 -14.04
CA ASP A 104 17.74 -16.08 -13.68
C ASP A 104 17.63 -15.89 -12.17
N SER A 105 18.40 -14.94 -11.64
CA SER A 105 18.34 -14.57 -10.24
C SER A 105 17.05 -13.80 -9.94
N ILE A 106 16.45 -14.09 -8.80
CA ILE A 106 15.34 -13.32 -8.18
C ILE A 106 15.81 -12.60 -6.92
N ASP A 107 17.11 -12.61 -6.65
CA ASP A 107 17.70 -11.96 -5.48
C ASP A 107 18.13 -10.53 -5.81
N TYR A 108 17.27 -9.59 -5.47
CA TYR A 108 17.46 -8.16 -5.70
C TYR A 108 17.34 -7.36 -4.41
N LEU A 109 18.19 -6.38 -4.26
CA LEU A 109 18.11 -5.43 -3.15
C LEU A 109 17.03 -4.38 -3.41
N VAL A 110 16.14 -4.20 -2.46
CA VAL A 110 15.13 -3.14 -2.52
C VAL A 110 15.82 -1.77 -2.46
N PRO A 111 15.48 -0.84 -3.36
CA PRO A 111 16.04 0.51 -3.35
C PRO A 111 15.80 1.20 -2.00
N GLN A 112 16.83 1.86 -1.50
CA GLN A 112 16.78 2.57 -0.22
C GLN A 112 17.25 4.01 -0.41
N VAL A 113 16.63 4.90 0.32
CA VAL A 113 17.04 6.30 0.42
C VAL A 113 17.52 6.54 1.85
N THR A 114 18.74 7.05 1.97
CA THR A 114 19.28 7.45 3.27
C THR A 114 18.90 8.89 3.53
N THR A 115 18.22 9.14 4.64
CA THR A 115 17.95 10.51 5.08
C THR A 115 19.20 11.12 5.70
N PRO A 116 19.53 12.40 5.42
CA PRO A 116 20.64 13.06 6.06
C PRO A 116 20.42 13.17 7.57
N VAL A 117 21.50 13.01 8.32
CA VAL A 117 21.46 13.18 9.80
C VAL A 117 21.17 14.64 10.13
N GLY A 118 20.10 14.92 10.85
CA GLY A 118 19.77 16.26 11.33
C GLY A 118 18.66 16.99 10.56
N SER A 119 17.82 16.27 9.81
CA SER A 119 16.58 16.82 9.23
C SER A 119 15.38 16.51 10.13
#